data_0393f40b83ff8ab0195a82557c4df9cd
#
_entry.id   0393f40b83ff8ab0195a82557c4df9cd
#
_cell.length_a   1.000
_cell.length_b   1.000
_cell.length_c   1.000
_cell.angle_alpha   90.00
_cell.angle_beta   90.00
_cell.angle_gamma   90.00
#
_symmetry.space_group_name_H-M   'P 1'
#
loop_
_entity.id
_entity.type
_entity.pdbx_description
1 polymer ?
#
loop_
_entity_poly.entity_id
_entity_poly.type
_entity_poly.pdbx_seq_one_letter_code
_entity_poly.pdbx_strand_id
1 'polypeptide(L)'
;MLGKVNNHRLLFFAIYFIASFILVTVKQQNAPLALSLSLIIVGLFFVFREKKYKYLMLFSMILLLMTGFATYELITSDFSQINKYQTVTRGVFLEEKDPGKVLKKSGISQQFGLLKGQTYGQTYSQIPQNSETIKIDFLDKFNFGWVLKYYITHPNQFQQMLDIAAKDVYLVQVRAVGDYQKANGVSSQQQSHYFTLFSIIMGAFFPKKIGFYILLCLVLLILYVIVGYVGFKNDENELILRCFRMIAFITMILGTFVISIVGDGDADLAKHLIMVPLTINLIILEIFSDVLQQTFWHPLQSRRNSSDEPNKQS
;
A
#
# COMPACT_ATOMS: atom_id res chain seq x y z
N MET A 1 25.61 -17.26 -26.48
CA MET A 1 24.25 -17.64 -26.97
C MET A 1 23.28 -16.52 -26.59
N LEU A 2 22.90 -15.68 -27.55
CA LEU A 2 21.89 -14.64 -27.37
C LEU A 2 20.54 -15.33 -27.13
N GLY A 3 20.11 -15.42 -25.90
CA GLY A 3 18.93 -16.14 -25.51
C GLY A 3 17.69 -15.60 -26.19
N LYS A 4 17.06 -16.42 -27.02
CA LYS A 4 15.66 -16.22 -27.41
C LYS A 4 14.88 -15.95 -26.13
N VAL A 5 14.17 -14.82 -26.09
CA VAL A 5 13.24 -14.53 -24.99
C VAL A 5 12.27 -15.71 -24.91
N ASN A 6 12.34 -16.45 -23.82
CA ASN A 6 11.51 -17.62 -23.65
C ASN A 6 10.05 -17.13 -23.57
N ASN A 7 9.15 -17.71 -24.37
CA ASN A 7 7.72 -17.37 -24.40
C ASN A 7 7.10 -17.33 -22.99
N HIS A 8 7.63 -18.13 -22.05
CA HIS A 8 7.21 -18.10 -20.65
C HIS A 8 7.46 -16.75 -19.96
N ARG A 9 8.58 -16.06 -20.24
CA ARG A 9 8.85 -14.73 -19.63
C ARG A 9 7.85 -13.68 -20.08
N LEU A 10 7.44 -13.71 -21.35
CA LEU A 10 6.39 -12.84 -21.86
C LEU A 10 5.03 -13.14 -21.28
N LEU A 11 4.71 -14.44 -21.11
CA LEU A 11 3.47 -14.87 -20.48
C LEU A 11 3.41 -14.36 -19.02
N PHE A 12 4.48 -14.54 -18.25
CA PHE A 12 4.54 -14.02 -16.86
C PHE A 12 4.42 -12.51 -16.83
N PHE A 13 5.06 -11.78 -17.74
CA PHE A 13 4.90 -10.34 -17.84
C PHE A 13 3.46 -9.93 -18.15
N ALA A 14 2.80 -10.61 -19.08
CA ALA A 14 1.40 -10.34 -19.44
C ALA A 14 0.47 -10.60 -18.23
N ILE A 15 0.65 -11.71 -17.53
CA ILE A 15 -0.12 -12.04 -16.31
C ILE A 15 0.12 -10.93 -15.25
N TYR A 16 1.37 -10.55 -15.01
CA TYR A 16 1.72 -9.49 -14.06
C TYR A 16 1.04 -8.17 -14.45
N PHE A 17 1.11 -7.77 -15.71
CA PHE A 17 0.52 -6.52 -16.18
C PHE A 17 -1.00 -6.51 -16.02
N ILE A 18 -1.68 -7.60 -16.41
CA ILE A 18 -3.14 -7.75 -16.26
C ILE A 18 -3.52 -7.70 -14.78
N ALA A 19 -2.82 -8.43 -13.92
CA ALA A 19 -3.08 -8.42 -12.47
C ALA A 19 -2.85 -7.02 -11.87
N SER A 20 -1.80 -6.31 -12.30
CA SER A 20 -1.51 -4.95 -11.87
C SER A 20 -2.60 -3.96 -12.32
N PHE A 21 -3.06 -4.10 -13.56
CA PHE A 21 -4.16 -3.29 -14.11
C PHE A 21 -5.46 -3.49 -13.31
N ILE A 22 -5.83 -4.75 -13.04
CA ILE A 22 -7.00 -5.09 -12.22
C ILE A 22 -6.84 -4.50 -10.82
N LEU A 23 -5.68 -4.69 -10.17
CA LEU A 23 -5.43 -4.19 -8.82
C LEU A 23 -5.58 -2.66 -8.72
N VAL A 24 -5.06 -1.93 -9.70
CA VAL A 24 -5.11 -0.46 -9.73
C VAL A 24 -6.53 0.05 -9.96
N THR A 25 -7.33 -0.66 -10.75
CA THR A 25 -8.68 -0.22 -11.16
C THR A 25 -9.80 -0.68 -10.23
N VAL A 26 -9.57 -1.72 -9.41
CA VAL A 26 -10.62 -2.31 -8.57
C VAL A 26 -11.09 -1.39 -7.45
N LYS A 27 -10.23 -0.47 -6.99
CA LYS A 27 -10.54 0.47 -5.91
C LYS A 27 -9.71 1.75 -6.09
N GLN A 28 -10.34 2.92 -5.90
CA GLN A 28 -9.65 4.21 -6.03
C GLN A 28 -8.38 4.32 -5.16
N GLN A 29 -8.42 3.80 -3.95
CA GLN A 29 -7.28 3.81 -3.03
C GLN A 29 -6.09 2.99 -3.52
N ASN A 30 -6.31 2.05 -4.44
CA ASN A 30 -5.26 1.29 -5.07
C ASN A 30 -4.60 2.04 -6.24
N ALA A 31 -5.22 3.10 -6.74
CA ALA A 31 -4.72 3.88 -7.86
C ALA A 31 -3.26 4.34 -7.69
N PRO A 32 -2.83 4.88 -6.54
CA PRO A 32 -1.44 5.27 -6.31
C PRO A 32 -0.45 4.08 -6.30
N LEU A 33 -0.92 2.83 -6.09
CA LEU A 33 -0.08 1.63 -6.15
C LEU A 33 0.47 1.38 -7.57
N ALA A 34 -0.11 2.02 -8.61
CA ALA A 34 0.45 2.02 -9.96
C ALA A 34 1.92 2.43 -9.97
N LEU A 35 2.33 3.37 -9.09
CA LEU A 35 3.71 3.78 -8.95
C LEU A 35 4.60 2.64 -8.45
N SER A 36 4.20 1.96 -7.38
CA SER A 36 4.94 0.82 -6.81
C SER A 36 5.05 -0.34 -7.81
N LEU A 37 3.95 -0.65 -8.50
CA LEU A 37 3.93 -1.71 -9.51
C LEU A 37 4.79 -1.35 -10.72
N SER A 38 4.84 -0.08 -11.12
CA SER A 38 5.70 0.39 -12.20
C SER A 38 7.20 0.20 -11.92
N LEU A 39 7.63 0.22 -10.64
CA LEU A 39 9.01 -0.06 -10.26
C LEU A 39 9.46 -1.48 -10.62
N ILE A 40 8.55 -2.47 -10.54
CA ILE A 40 8.83 -3.85 -10.98
C ILE A 40 9.04 -3.88 -12.51
N ILE A 41 8.25 -3.11 -13.28
CA ILE A 41 8.45 -2.99 -14.74
C ILE A 41 9.80 -2.38 -15.05
N VAL A 42 10.25 -1.37 -14.27
CA VAL A 42 11.60 -0.81 -14.40
C VAL A 42 12.66 -1.89 -14.17
N GLY A 43 12.52 -2.73 -13.15
CA GLY A 43 13.42 -3.87 -12.92
C GLY A 43 13.44 -4.85 -14.09
N LEU A 44 12.27 -5.16 -14.66
CA LEU A 44 12.17 -6.03 -15.84
C LEU A 44 12.86 -5.46 -17.07
N PHE A 45 12.98 -4.13 -17.17
CA PHE A 45 13.71 -3.46 -18.26
C PHE A 45 15.17 -3.89 -18.36
N PHE A 46 15.78 -4.27 -17.24
CA PHE A 46 17.15 -4.81 -17.21
C PHE A 46 17.22 -6.26 -17.64
N VAL A 47 16.17 -7.05 -17.36
CA VAL A 47 16.10 -8.48 -17.71
C VAL A 47 15.89 -8.70 -19.22
N PHE A 48 15.13 -7.81 -19.86
CA PHE A 48 14.83 -7.92 -21.30
C PHE A 48 15.79 -7.07 -22.09
N ARG A 49 16.72 -7.72 -22.82
CA ARG A 49 17.78 -7.03 -23.57
C ARG A 49 17.34 -6.51 -24.95
N GLU A 50 16.33 -7.12 -25.57
CA GLU A 50 15.87 -6.75 -26.90
C GLU A 50 15.07 -5.44 -26.89
N LYS A 51 15.37 -4.52 -27.83
CA LYS A 51 14.74 -3.19 -27.93
C LYS A 51 13.21 -3.24 -27.97
N LYS A 52 12.63 -4.20 -28.73
CA LYS A 52 11.16 -4.33 -28.85
C LYS A 52 10.48 -4.57 -27.51
N TYR A 53 11.08 -5.37 -26.61
CA TYR A 53 10.52 -5.62 -25.29
C TYR A 53 10.72 -4.43 -24.34
N LYS A 54 11.78 -3.66 -24.50
CA LYS A 54 11.98 -2.42 -23.75
C LYS A 54 10.90 -1.38 -24.10
N TYR A 55 10.53 -1.26 -25.38
CA TYR A 55 9.42 -0.39 -25.78
C TYR A 55 8.08 -0.89 -25.20
N LEU A 56 7.83 -2.21 -25.24
CA LEU A 56 6.63 -2.80 -24.64
C LEU A 56 6.54 -2.47 -23.13
N MET A 57 7.64 -2.61 -22.39
CA MET A 57 7.67 -2.31 -20.96
C MET A 57 7.47 -0.84 -20.65
N LEU A 58 8.13 0.04 -21.43
CA LEU A 58 7.92 1.48 -21.30
C LEU A 58 6.46 1.86 -21.55
N PHE A 59 5.87 1.32 -22.62
CA PHE A 59 4.45 1.54 -22.93
C PHE A 59 3.53 1.03 -21.81
N SER A 60 3.79 -0.19 -21.32
CA SER A 60 3.01 -0.78 -20.22
C SER A 60 3.13 0.01 -18.92
N MET A 61 4.32 0.53 -18.62
CA MET A 61 4.54 1.39 -17.44
C MET A 61 3.74 2.69 -17.56
N ILE A 62 3.82 3.37 -18.70
CA ILE A 62 3.07 4.60 -18.94
C ILE A 62 1.57 4.33 -18.87
N LEU A 63 1.10 3.26 -19.51
CA LEU A 63 -0.32 2.88 -19.49
C LEU A 63 -0.80 2.59 -18.06
N LEU A 64 0.00 1.89 -17.24
CA LEU A 64 -0.35 1.60 -15.84
C LEU A 64 -0.43 2.87 -14.99
N LEU A 65 0.52 3.80 -15.16
CA LEU A 65 0.53 5.09 -14.46
C LEU A 65 -0.66 5.95 -14.89
N MET A 66 -0.96 6.02 -16.19
CA MET A 66 -2.13 6.73 -16.70
C MET A 66 -3.44 6.10 -16.19
N THR A 67 -3.50 4.77 -16.12
CA THR A 67 -4.65 4.05 -15.53
C THR A 67 -4.83 4.43 -14.06
N GLY A 68 -3.75 4.45 -13.27
CA GLY A 68 -3.80 4.88 -11.87
C GLY A 68 -4.32 6.31 -11.75
N PHE A 69 -3.80 7.23 -12.54
CA PHE A 69 -4.27 8.62 -12.56
C PHE A 69 -5.76 8.71 -12.95
N ALA A 70 -6.16 8.04 -14.03
CA ALA A 70 -7.55 8.02 -14.47
C ALA A 70 -8.50 7.42 -13.42
N THR A 71 -8.10 6.31 -12.77
CA THR A 71 -8.89 5.68 -11.70
C THR A 71 -9.07 6.64 -10.52
N TYR A 72 -8.05 7.44 -10.20
CA TYR A 72 -8.13 8.43 -9.12
C TYR A 72 -9.11 9.57 -9.47
N GLU A 73 -9.06 10.09 -10.69
CA GLU A 73 -9.89 11.21 -11.17
C GLU A 73 -11.35 10.82 -11.44
N LEU A 74 -11.62 9.57 -11.83
CA LEU A 74 -12.95 9.08 -12.18
C LEU A 74 -13.85 8.76 -10.97
N ILE A 75 -13.43 9.13 -9.76
CA ILE A 75 -14.27 8.96 -8.57
C ILE A 75 -15.53 9.82 -8.69
N THR A 76 -16.65 9.27 -8.26
CA THR A 76 -17.91 10.04 -8.17
C THR A 76 -17.80 11.13 -7.09
N SER A 77 -18.52 12.23 -7.29
CA SER A 77 -18.56 13.36 -6.34
C SER A 77 -18.95 12.92 -4.94
N ASP A 78 -19.90 11.99 -4.81
CA ASP A 78 -20.39 11.51 -3.51
C ASP A 78 -19.31 10.75 -2.73
N PHE A 79 -18.59 9.83 -3.39
CA PHE A 79 -17.46 9.16 -2.75
C PHE A 79 -16.35 10.12 -2.36
N SER A 80 -16.07 11.12 -3.20
CA SER A 80 -15.10 12.17 -2.88
C SER A 80 -15.50 12.95 -1.62
N GLN A 81 -16.78 13.27 -1.45
CA GLN A 81 -17.29 13.96 -0.26
C GLN A 81 -17.21 13.09 0.99
N ILE A 82 -17.58 11.81 0.89
CA ILE A 82 -17.47 10.85 2.01
C ILE A 82 -16.02 10.76 2.47
N ASN A 83 -15.09 10.53 1.56
CA ASN A 83 -13.66 10.40 1.88
C ASN A 83 -13.10 11.71 2.47
N LYS A 84 -13.42 12.87 1.91
CA LYS A 84 -13.01 14.17 2.49
C LYS A 84 -13.56 14.36 3.90
N TYR A 85 -14.84 14.03 4.12
CA TYR A 85 -15.45 14.13 5.45
C TYR A 85 -14.68 13.28 6.46
N GLN A 86 -14.47 12.00 6.16
CA GLN A 86 -13.75 11.07 7.04
C GLN A 86 -12.28 11.46 7.22
N THR A 87 -11.60 11.87 6.16
CA THR A 87 -10.22 12.36 6.23
C THR A 87 -10.07 13.49 7.25
N VAL A 88 -11.03 14.43 7.29
CA VAL A 88 -10.95 15.57 8.22
C VAL A 88 -11.43 15.18 9.61
N THR A 89 -12.60 14.57 9.74
CA THR A 89 -13.23 14.30 11.04
C THR A 89 -12.57 13.14 11.79
N ARG A 90 -12.16 12.09 11.06
CA ARG A 90 -11.53 10.87 11.59
C ARG A 90 -10.02 10.78 11.32
N GLY A 91 -9.47 11.71 10.57
CA GLY A 91 -8.04 11.86 10.35
C GLY A 91 -7.50 13.06 11.09
N VAL A 92 -7.65 14.24 10.50
CA VAL A 92 -7.06 15.49 11.03
C VAL A 92 -7.56 15.83 12.43
N PHE A 93 -8.84 15.67 12.71
CA PHE A 93 -9.40 16.05 14.02
C PHE A 93 -9.20 14.98 15.10
N LEU A 94 -9.04 13.71 14.74
CA LEU A 94 -9.11 12.62 15.70
C LEU A 94 -8.13 12.78 16.86
N GLU A 95 -6.88 13.08 16.55
CA GLU A 95 -5.81 13.28 17.54
C GLU A 95 -5.56 14.77 17.86
N GLU A 96 -6.31 15.69 17.23
CA GLU A 96 -6.18 17.13 17.51
C GLU A 96 -6.92 17.49 18.81
N LYS A 97 -6.25 18.23 19.69
CA LYS A 97 -6.85 18.65 20.97
C LYS A 97 -7.94 19.72 20.79
N ASP A 98 -7.74 20.63 19.83
CA ASP A 98 -8.64 21.73 19.55
C ASP A 98 -8.85 21.89 18.03
N PRO A 99 -9.73 21.07 17.42
CA PRO A 99 -10.06 21.17 16.00
C PRO A 99 -10.54 22.57 15.59
N GLY A 100 -11.20 23.28 16.49
CA GLY A 100 -11.69 24.64 16.25
C GLY A 100 -10.56 25.62 15.91
N LYS A 101 -9.39 25.51 16.56
CA LYS A 101 -8.22 26.34 16.23
C LYS A 101 -7.65 26.04 14.86
N VAL A 102 -7.61 24.77 14.45
CA VAL A 102 -7.16 24.37 13.12
C VAL A 102 -8.07 24.96 12.05
N LEU A 103 -9.36 24.86 12.26
CA LEU A 103 -10.38 25.42 11.36
C LEU A 103 -10.28 26.94 11.26
N LYS A 104 -10.14 27.65 12.39
CA LYS A 104 -9.99 29.11 12.43
C LYS A 104 -8.79 29.59 11.61
N LYS A 105 -7.64 28.89 11.71
CA LYS A 105 -6.43 29.21 10.92
C LYS A 105 -6.66 29.04 9.42
N SER A 106 -7.58 28.19 9.04
CA SER A 106 -7.96 27.92 7.64
C SER A 106 -9.15 28.78 7.16
N GLY A 107 -9.64 29.72 7.98
CA GLY A 107 -10.78 30.58 7.64
C GLY A 107 -12.11 29.82 7.64
N ILE A 108 -12.21 28.70 8.36
CA ILE A 108 -13.41 27.84 8.45
C ILE A 108 -14.04 28.03 9.82
N SER A 109 -15.37 27.95 9.90
CA SER A 109 -16.10 28.08 11.16
C SER A 109 -15.67 27.01 12.17
N GLN A 110 -15.37 27.45 13.41
CA GLN A 110 -14.93 26.58 14.51
C GLN A 110 -15.98 25.55 14.92
N GLN A 111 -17.27 25.82 14.64
CA GLN A 111 -18.37 24.89 14.95
C GLN A 111 -18.20 23.51 14.32
N PHE A 112 -17.56 23.40 13.14
CA PHE A 112 -17.29 22.12 12.51
C PHE A 112 -16.30 21.26 13.29
N GLY A 113 -15.61 21.79 14.30
CA GLY A 113 -14.81 21.01 15.25
C GLY A 113 -15.64 19.99 16.05
N LEU A 114 -16.96 20.22 16.19
CA LEU A 114 -17.90 19.26 16.80
C LEU A 114 -18.02 17.96 16.01
N LEU A 115 -17.59 17.94 14.76
CA LEU A 115 -17.59 16.75 13.89
C LEU A 115 -16.42 15.79 14.19
N LYS A 116 -15.55 16.11 15.14
CA LYS A 116 -14.41 15.26 15.55
C LYS A 116 -14.87 13.84 15.82
N GLY A 117 -14.22 12.84 15.16
CA GLY A 117 -14.47 11.42 15.33
C GLY A 117 -15.77 10.92 14.70
N GLN A 118 -16.55 11.76 14.04
CA GLN A 118 -17.78 11.35 13.37
C GLN A 118 -17.47 10.65 12.04
N THR A 119 -18.19 9.54 11.79
CA THR A 119 -18.16 8.83 10.51
C THR A 119 -19.32 9.32 9.63
N TYR A 120 -19.09 9.41 8.32
CA TYR A 120 -20.17 9.77 7.40
C TYR A 120 -21.30 8.72 7.42
N GLY A 121 -22.55 9.18 7.36
CA GLY A 121 -23.73 8.31 7.41
C GLY A 121 -24.20 7.94 8.83
N GLN A 122 -23.61 8.50 9.90
CA GLN A 122 -24.12 8.32 11.26
C GLN A 122 -25.49 8.98 11.44
N THR A 123 -26.41 8.25 12.05
CA THR A 123 -27.81 8.69 12.27
C THR A 123 -27.91 9.93 13.18
N TYR A 124 -26.95 10.09 14.09
CA TYR A 124 -26.92 11.18 15.08
C TYR A 124 -25.70 12.07 14.85
N SER A 125 -25.76 12.92 13.82
CA SER A 125 -24.78 14.00 13.65
C SER A 125 -25.34 15.31 14.21
N GLN A 126 -24.50 16.05 14.94
CA GLN A 126 -24.88 17.39 15.47
C GLN A 126 -25.15 18.37 14.33
N ILE A 127 -24.53 18.18 13.18
CA ILE A 127 -24.74 18.96 11.95
C ILE A 127 -25.12 17.96 10.85
N PRO A 128 -26.24 18.17 10.12
CA PRO A 128 -26.66 17.27 9.06
C PRO A 128 -25.57 17.14 7.98
N GLN A 129 -25.07 15.92 7.80
CA GLN A 129 -23.91 15.64 6.94
C GLN A 129 -24.17 15.90 5.45
N ASN A 130 -25.43 15.79 5.01
CA ASN A 130 -25.87 16.03 3.62
C ASN A 130 -26.27 17.50 3.37
N SER A 131 -26.03 18.41 4.34
CA SER A 131 -26.40 19.80 4.16
C SER A 131 -25.44 20.51 3.19
N GLU A 132 -25.98 21.47 2.43
CA GLU A 132 -25.16 22.36 1.59
C GLU A 132 -24.10 23.11 2.41
N THR A 133 -24.40 23.43 3.66
CA THR A 133 -23.45 24.06 4.60
C THR A 133 -22.22 23.16 4.84
N ILE A 134 -22.40 21.84 5.05
CA ILE A 134 -21.27 20.92 5.17
C ILE A 134 -20.47 20.85 3.87
N LYS A 135 -21.13 20.81 2.74
CA LYS A 135 -20.47 20.71 1.45
C LYS A 135 -19.65 21.97 1.15
N ILE A 136 -20.29 23.15 1.16
CA ILE A 136 -19.69 24.41 0.70
C ILE A 136 -18.75 25.02 1.76
N ASP A 137 -19.21 25.08 3.01
CA ASP A 137 -18.50 25.81 4.07
C ASP A 137 -17.44 24.97 4.77
N PHE A 138 -17.48 23.62 4.58
CA PHE A 138 -16.55 22.71 5.22
C PHE A 138 -15.79 21.86 4.17
N LEU A 139 -16.44 20.92 3.45
CA LEU A 139 -15.73 19.96 2.61
C LEU A 139 -14.99 20.57 1.42
N ASP A 140 -15.56 21.61 0.79
CA ASP A 140 -14.94 22.27 -0.37
C ASP A 140 -13.71 23.10 0.00
N LYS A 141 -13.50 23.36 1.30
CA LYS A 141 -12.29 24.03 1.81
C LYS A 141 -11.09 23.12 1.93
N PHE A 142 -11.31 21.80 1.88
CA PHE A 142 -10.24 20.81 2.01
C PHE A 142 -9.99 20.11 0.68
N ASN A 143 -8.72 19.86 0.42
CA ASN A 143 -8.27 19.00 -0.66
C ASN A 143 -7.11 18.14 -0.18
N PHE A 144 -6.72 17.15 -0.97
CA PHE A 144 -5.62 16.24 -0.63
C PHE A 144 -4.32 16.99 -0.28
N GLY A 145 -3.98 18.03 -1.03
CA GLY A 145 -2.78 18.85 -0.78
C GLY A 145 -2.82 19.56 0.57
N TRP A 146 -4.00 20.04 1.00
CA TRP A 146 -4.18 20.64 2.32
C TRP A 146 -3.94 19.62 3.44
N VAL A 147 -4.52 18.42 3.33
CA VAL A 147 -4.35 17.33 4.31
C VAL A 147 -2.89 16.89 4.39
N LEU A 148 -2.25 16.71 3.25
CA LEU A 148 -0.83 16.34 3.19
C LEU A 148 0.05 17.41 3.85
N LYS A 149 -0.16 18.70 3.53
CA LYS A 149 0.54 19.82 4.15
C LYS A 149 0.30 19.86 5.66
N TYR A 150 -0.93 19.59 6.11
CA TYR A 150 -1.25 19.51 7.52
C TYR A 150 -0.39 18.48 8.24
N TYR A 151 -0.33 17.25 7.75
CA TYR A 151 0.45 16.18 8.36
C TYR A 151 1.97 16.41 8.28
N ILE A 152 2.48 17.05 7.22
CA ILE A 152 3.89 17.45 7.13
C ILE A 152 4.24 18.47 8.25
N THR A 153 3.32 19.38 8.57
CA THR A 153 3.53 20.39 9.61
C THR A 153 3.18 19.89 11.02
N HIS A 154 2.50 18.75 11.15
CA HIS A 154 2.11 18.13 12.42
C HIS A 154 2.59 16.64 12.48
N PRO A 155 3.93 16.39 12.42
CA PRO A 155 4.46 15.03 12.29
C PRO A 155 4.10 14.11 13.46
N ASN A 156 4.01 14.65 14.67
CA ASN A 156 3.63 13.84 15.85
C ASN A 156 2.20 13.31 15.72
N GLN A 157 1.28 14.15 15.23
CA GLN A 157 -0.09 13.73 15.02
C GLN A 157 -0.19 12.73 13.87
N PHE A 158 0.56 12.95 12.78
CA PHE A 158 0.64 11.98 11.69
C PHE A 158 1.16 10.62 12.17
N GLN A 159 2.20 10.62 13.00
CA GLN A 159 2.72 9.39 13.61
C GLN A 159 1.65 8.69 14.47
N GLN A 160 0.88 9.42 15.26
CA GLN A 160 -0.21 8.86 16.08
C GLN A 160 -1.27 8.18 15.18
N MET A 161 -1.67 8.83 14.08
CA MET A 161 -2.60 8.26 13.11
C MET A 161 -2.03 7.01 12.44
N LEU A 162 -0.76 7.02 12.05
CA LEU A 162 -0.08 5.85 11.49
C LEU A 162 0.07 4.72 12.51
N ASP A 163 0.24 5.02 13.80
CA ASP A 163 0.23 4.03 14.88
C ASP A 163 -1.16 3.39 15.05
N ILE A 164 -2.25 4.15 14.85
CA ILE A 164 -3.62 3.60 14.81
C ILE A 164 -3.73 2.62 13.63
N ALA A 165 -3.27 3.02 12.45
CA ALA A 165 -3.25 2.14 11.28
C ALA A 165 -2.42 0.87 11.54
N ALA A 166 -1.24 0.98 12.16
CA ALA A 166 -0.38 -0.17 12.46
C ALA A 166 -1.04 -1.20 13.40
N LYS A 167 -1.99 -0.79 14.24
CA LYS A 167 -2.76 -1.72 15.08
C LYS A 167 -3.74 -2.58 14.29
N ASP A 168 -4.20 -2.06 13.15
CA ASP A 168 -5.26 -2.68 12.36
C ASP A 168 -4.75 -3.46 11.12
N VAL A 169 -3.42 -3.52 10.90
CA VAL A 169 -2.80 -4.18 9.73
C VAL A 169 -3.25 -5.64 9.55
N TYR A 170 -3.36 -6.40 10.63
CA TYR A 170 -3.75 -7.81 10.58
C TYR A 170 -5.21 -8.07 10.93
N LEU A 171 -6.04 -7.05 11.02
CA LEU A 171 -7.48 -7.23 11.12
C LEU A 171 -8.05 -7.70 9.78
N VAL A 172 -8.76 -8.84 9.83
CA VAL A 172 -9.38 -9.43 8.61
C VAL A 172 -10.64 -8.67 8.22
N GLN A 173 -11.34 -8.12 9.23
CA GLN A 173 -12.62 -7.44 9.05
C GLN A 173 -12.67 -6.13 9.81
N VAL A 174 -13.50 -5.23 9.30
CA VAL A 174 -13.84 -3.98 10.00
C VAL A 174 -14.56 -4.32 11.29
N ARG A 175 -14.15 -3.74 12.41
CA ARG A 175 -14.73 -4.01 13.74
C ARG A 175 -16.24 -3.75 13.84
N ALA A 176 -16.76 -2.85 13.00
CA ALA A 176 -18.17 -2.49 12.99
C ALA A 176 -19.08 -3.50 12.25
N VAL A 177 -18.49 -4.50 11.57
CA VAL A 177 -19.24 -5.46 10.75
C VAL A 177 -19.23 -6.84 11.42
N GLY A 178 -20.39 -7.45 11.61
CA GLY A 178 -20.54 -8.83 12.07
C GLY A 178 -20.77 -9.79 10.90
N ASP A 179 -20.54 -11.09 11.15
CA ASP A 179 -20.68 -12.16 10.15
C ASP A 179 -22.04 -12.86 10.21
N TYR A 180 -22.83 -12.58 11.25
CA TYR A 180 -24.05 -13.32 11.51
C TYR A 180 -25.29 -12.50 11.17
N GLN A 181 -26.29 -13.19 10.63
CA GLN A 181 -27.60 -12.58 10.40
C GLN A 181 -28.32 -12.35 11.74
N LYS A 182 -29.12 -11.27 11.83
CA LYS A 182 -29.89 -10.92 13.03
C LYS A 182 -30.79 -12.07 13.51
N ALA A 183 -31.29 -12.90 12.58
CA ALA A 183 -32.16 -14.03 12.89
C ALA A 183 -31.50 -15.12 13.75
N ASN A 184 -30.18 -15.17 13.83
CA ASN A 184 -29.45 -16.22 14.55
C ASN A 184 -29.32 -15.94 16.06
N GLY A 185 -29.92 -14.89 16.60
CA GLY A 185 -29.88 -14.56 18.03
C GLY A 185 -28.48 -14.21 18.58
N VAL A 186 -27.52 -13.97 17.70
CA VAL A 186 -26.15 -13.63 18.05
C VAL A 186 -26.03 -12.12 18.27
N SER A 187 -25.11 -11.70 19.15
CA SER A 187 -24.86 -10.30 19.44
C SER A 187 -24.52 -9.51 18.17
N SER A 188 -24.98 -8.25 18.11
CA SER A 188 -24.60 -7.34 17.02
C SER A 188 -23.09 -7.22 16.92
N GLN A 189 -22.56 -7.18 15.69
CA GLN A 189 -21.14 -7.05 15.39
C GLN A 189 -20.27 -8.27 15.78
N GLN A 190 -20.84 -9.39 16.20
CA GLN A 190 -20.06 -10.58 16.46
C GLN A 190 -19.44 -11.12 15.18
N GLN A 191 -18.11 -11.36 15.22
CA GLN A 191 -17.32 -11.83 14.10
C GLN A 191 -16.95 -13.30 14.27
N SER A 192 -16.91 -14.03 13.15
CA SER A 192 -16.38 -15.39 13.09
C SER A 192 -14.86 -15.37 13.04
N HIS A 193 -14.23 -16.27 13.76
CA HIS A 193 -12.79 -16.48 13.73
C HIS A 193 -12.39 -17.72 12.91
N TYR A 194 -13.31 -18.25 12.13
CA TYR A 194 -13.04 -19.37 11.25
C TYR A 194 -12.10 -18.92 10.12
N PHE A 195 -11.03 -19.66 9.86
CA PHE A 195 -9.96 -19.33 8.92
C PHE A 195 -9.14 -18.06 9.24
N THR A 196 -9.22 -17.49 10.44
CA THR A 196 -8.46 -16.28 10.79
C THR A 196 -7.22 -16.57 11.64
N LEU A 197 -6.90 -17.84 11.91
CA LEU A 197 -5.78 -18.24 12.79
C LEU A 197 -4.46 -17.59 12.37
N PHE A 198 -4.13 -17.58 11.07
CA PHE A 198 -2.92 -16.95 10.56
C PHE A 198 -2.87 -15.45 10.91
N SER A 199 -3.95 -14.72 10.66
CA SER A 199 -4.03 -13.27 10.94
C SER A 199 -3.96 -12.98 12.44
N ILE A 200 -4.54 -13.86 13.29
CA ILE A 200 -4.44 -13.76 14.75
C ILE A 200 -2.99 -13.93 15.19
N ILE A 201 -2.30 -14.97 14.70
CA ILE A 201 -0.89 -15.22 15.01
C ILE A 201 -0.03 -14.04 14.57
N MET A 202 -0.15 -13.61 13.31
CA MET A 202 0.60 -12.47 12.78
C MET A 202 0.30 -11.18 13.55
N GLY A 203 -0.96 -10.91 13.87
CA GLY A 203 -1.36 -9.75 14.67
C GLY A 203 -0.87 -9.78 16.11
N ALA A 204 -0.56 -10.96 16.67
CA ALA A 204 0.08 -11.11 17.97
C ALA A 204 1.58 -10.83 17.93
N PHE A 205 2.27 -11.28 16.87
CA PHE A 205 3.72 -11.15 16.73
C PHE A 205 4.18 -9.79 16.20
N PHE A 206 3.40 -9.19 15.26
CA PHE A 206 3.80 -7.92 14.66
C PHE A 206 3.56 -6.73 15.61
N PRO A 207 4.56 -5.87 15.82
CA PRO A 207 4.43 -4.67 16.64
C PRO A 207 3.40 -3.70 16.07
N LYS A 208 2.61 -3.11 16.97
CA LYS A 208 1.49 -2.21 16.67
C LYS A 208 1.94 -0.75 16.61
N LYS A 209 3.10 -0.49 16.01
CA LYS A 209 3.73 0.82 15.88
C LYS A 209 4.32 1.02 14.51
N ILE A 210 4.04 2.17 13.91
CA ILE A 210 4.55 2.50 12.56
C ILE A 210 6.07 2.50 12.50
N GLY A 211 6.75 2.89 13.60
CA GLY A 211 8.21 2.88 13.69
C GLY A 211 8.84 1.53 13.39
N PHE A 212 8.15 0.42 13.75
CA PHE A 212 8.62 -0.93 13.40
C PHE A 212 8.58 -1.16 11.88
N TYR A 213 7.49 -0.78 11.21
CA TYR A 213 7.36 -0.95 9.75
C TYR A 213 8.36 -0.09 9.00
N ILE A 214 8.63 1.12 9.48
CA ILE A 214 9.66 2.00 8.90
C ILE A 214 11.05 1.35 9.07
N LEU A 215 11.38 0.85 10.26
CA LEU A 215 12.66 0.17 10.51
C LEU A 215 12.81 -1.07 9.64
N LEU A 216 11.76 -1.91 9.56
CA LEU A 216 11.75 -3.09 8.68
C LEU A 216 12.01 -2.69 7.23
N CYS A 217 11.31 -1.69 6.72
CA CYS A 217 11.49 -1.18 5.37
C CYS A 217 12.90 -0.62 5.13
N LEU A 218 13.49 0.08 6.10
CA LEU A 218 14.86 0.60 5.99
C LEU A 218 15.89 -0.53 5.93
N VAL A 219 15.77 -1.54 6.79
CA VAL A 219 16.68 -2.71 6.78
C VAL A 219 16.58 -3.42 5.43
N LEU A 220 15.37 -3.69 4.94
CA LEU A 220 15.15 -4.33 3.66
C LEU A 220 15.69 -3.48 2.50
N LEU A 221 15.48 -2.17 2.53
CA LEU A 221 15.98 -1.25 1.51
C LEU A 221 17.50 -1.31 1.43
N ILE A 222 18.20 -1.17 2.55
CA ILE A 222 19.66 -1.24 2.60
C ILE A 222 20.15 -2.57 2.04
N LEU A 223 19.56 -3.67 2.47
CA LEU A 223 19.96 -5.03 2.11
C LEU A 223 19.80 -5.26 0.60
N TYR A 224 18.63 -4.93 0.04
CA TYR A 224 18.36 -5.16 -1.39
C TYR A 224 18.99 -4.11 -2.31
N VAL A 225 19.32 -2.90 -1.84
CA VAL A 225 20.16 -1.96 -2.59
C VAL A 225 21.56 -2.52 -2.75
N ILE A 226 22.13 -3.17 -1.71
CA ILE A 226 23.43 -3.86 -1.82
C ILE A 226 23.34 -5.02 -2.82
N VAL A 227 22.26 -5.82 -2.79
CA VAL A 227 22.00 -6.88 -3.78
C VAL A 227 21.96 -6.30 -5.20
N GLY A 228 21.23 -5.21 -5.40
CA GLY A 228 21.13 -4.52 -6.68
C GLY A 228 22.47 -3.97 -7.18
N TYR A 229 23.28 -3.41 -6.26
CA TYR A 229 24.64 -2.94 -6.57
C TYR A 229 25.55 -4.09 -7.03
N VAL A 230 25.51 -5.24 -6.33
CA VAL A 230 26.25 -6.44 -6.74
C VAL A 230 25.79 -6.91 -8.12
N GLY A 231 24.47 -6.94 -8.35
CA GLY A 231 23.90 -7.29 -9.64
C GLY A 231 24.36 -6.35 -10.76
N PHE A 232 24.39 -5.05 -10.50
CA PHE A 232 24.87 -4.06 -11.48
C PHE A 232 26.36 -4.23 -11.79
N LYS A 233 27.19 -4.44 -10.75
CA LYS A 233 28.64 -4.63 -10.90
C LYS A 233 29.00 -5.90 -11.69
N ASN A 234 28.21 -6.96 -11.51
CA ASN A 234 28.49 -8.28 -12.12
C ASN A 234 27.66 -8.55 -13.40
N ASP A 235 26.91 -7.57 -13.91
CA ASP A 235 25.96 -7.71 -15.04
C ASP A 235 24.90 -8.81 -14.82
N GLU A 236 24.47 -8.97 -13.56
CA GLU A 236 23.47 -9.97 -13.11
C GLU A 236 22.09 -9.35 -13.00
N ASN A 237 21.36 -9.33 -14.10
CA ASN A 237 20.05 -8.66 -14.21
C ASN A 237 18.99 -9.18 -13.25
N GLU A 238 19.08 -10.44 -12.81
CA GLU A 238 18.16 -11.03 -11.85
C GLU A 238 18.28 -10.38 -10.46
N LEU A 239 19.49 -10.05 -10.02
CA LEU A 239 19.71 -9.34 -8.76
C LEU A 239 19.21 -7.89 -8.84
N ILE A 240 19.36 -7.25 -9.99
CA ILE A 240 18.79 -5.91 -10.23
C ILE A 240 17.27 -5.94 -10.13
N LEU A 241 16.62 -6.94 -10.77
CA LEU A 241 15.16 -7.11 -10.69
C LEU A 241 14.69 -7.32 -9.24
N ARG A 242 15.42 -8.12 -8.44
CA ARG A 242 15.10 -8.33 -7.02
C ARG A 242 15.15 -7.02 -6.23
N CYS A 243 16.16 -6.17 -6.48
CA CYS A 243 16.25 -4.85 -5.87
C CYS A 243 15.00 -4.00 -6.19
N PHE A 244 14.64 -3.88 -7.47
CA PHE A 244 13.47 -3.09 -7.88
C PHE A 244 12.16 -3.67 -7.32
N ARG A 245 12.02 -4.99 -7.27
CA ARG A 245 10.85 -5.65 -6.69
C ARG A 245 10.73 -5.35 -5.19
N MET A 246 11.84 -5.41 -4.44
CA MET A 246 11.82 -5.07 -3.03
C MET A 246 11.52 -3.60 -2.78
N ILE A 247 12.08 -2.69 -3.58
CA ILE A 247 11.74 -1.25 -3.51
C ILE A 247 10.23 -1.05 -3.79
N ALA A 248 9.67 -1.79 -4.76
CA ALA A 248 8.24 -1.75 -5.03
C ALA A 248 7.41 -2.23 -3.82
N PHE A 249 7.81 -3.30 -3.15
CA PHE A 249 7.15 -3.79 -1.95
C PHE A 249 7.24 -2.78 -0.79
N ILE A 250 8.41 -2.18 -0.57
CA ILE A 250 8.60 -1.14 0.44
C ILE A 250 7.70 0.06 0.16
N THR A 251 7.68 0.55 -1.08
CA THR A 251 6.81 1.69 -1.46
C THR A 251 5.34 1.33 -1.37
N MET A 252 4.96 0.07 -1.62
CA MET A 252 3.59 -0.41 -1.44
C MET A 252 3.18 -0.42 0.03
N ILE A 253 4.02 -0.91 0.94
CA ILE A 253 3.76 -0.91 2.38
C ILE A 253 3.60 0.53 2.89
N LEU A 254 4.61 1.37 2.70
CA LEU A 254 4.62 2.74 3.22
C LEU A 254 3.55 3.60 2.54
N GLY A 255 3.38 3.45 1.23
CA GLY A 255 2.35 4.13 0.46
C GLY A 255 0.94 3.79 0.95
N THR A 256 0.66 2.51 1.22
CA THR A 256 -0.66 2.08 1.71
C THR A 256 -0.98 2.72 3.06
N PHE A 257 -0.02 2.80 4.00
CA PHE A 257 -0.22 3.50 5.27
C PHE A 257 -0.58 4.98 5.06
N VAL A 258 0.22 5.68 4.24
CA VAL A 258 0.01 7.11 3.97
C VAL A 258 -1.32 7.35 3.28
N ILE A 259 -1.62 6.59 2.23
CA ILE A 259 -2.85 6.74 1.45
C ILE A 259 -4.09 6.46 2.30
N SER A 260 -4.05 5.45 3.17
CA SER A 260 -5.17 5.11 4.04
C SER A 260 -5.48 6.27 5.00
N ILE A 261 -4.48 6.82 5.68
CA ILE A 261 -4.69 7.92 6.63
C ILE A 261 -5.04 9.24 5.94
N VAL A 262 -4.34 9.58 4.86
CA VAL A 262 -4.58 10.84 4.14
C VAL A 262 -5.88 10.80 3.34
N GLY A 263 -6.33 9.62 2.92
CA GLY A 263 -7.52 9.44 2.10
C GLY A 263 -8.82 9.23 2.87
N ASP A 264 -8.75 8.67 4.10
CA ASP A 264 -9.97 8.27 4.83
C ASP A 264 -9.84 8.30 6.37
N GLY A 265 -8.71 8.81 6.87
CA GLY A 265 -8.43 8.82 8.30
C GLY A 265 -8.32 7.42 8.90
N ASP A 266 -8.95 7.20 10.08
CA ASP A 266 -9.02 5.87 10.72
C ASP A 266 -10.28 5.08 10.35
N ALA A 267 -11.07 5.57 9.38
CA ALA A 267 -12.27 4.88 8.96
C ALA A 267 -11.91 3.58 8.20
N ASP A 268 -12.54 2.48 8.60
CA ASP A 268 -12.46 1.18 7.89
C ASP A 268 -11.02 0.69 7.58
N LEU A 269 -10.04 1.00 8.42
CA LEU A 269 -8.61 0.72 8.19
C LEU A 269 -8.31 -0.73 7.77
N ALA A 270 -9.01 -1.72 8.32
CA ALA A 270 -8.83 -3.12 7.94
C ALA A 270 -8.98 -3.36 6.42
N LYS A 271 -9.93 -2.66 5.76
CA LYS A 271 -10.12 -2.74 4.30
C LYS A 271 -9.04 -2.01 3.53
N HIS A 272 -8.56 -0.90 4.08
CA HIS A 272 -7.61 -0.03 3.40
C HIS A 272 -6.18 -0.55 3.48
N LEU A 273 -5.85 -1.25 4.55
CA LEU A 273 -4.51 -1.75 4.83
C LEU A 273 -4.23 -3.15 4.28
N ILE A 274 -5.18 -3.81 3.58
CA ILE A 274 -5.04 -5.20 3.12
C ILE A 274 -3.76 -5.45 2.31
N MET A 275 -3.26 -4.45 1.59
CA MET A 275 -2.03 -4.56 0.81
C MET A 275 -0.77 -4.67 1.68
N VAL A 276 -0.79 -4.19 2.93
CA VAL A 276 0.35 -4.25 3.84
C VAL A 276 0.66 -5.70 4.24
N PRO A 277 -0.27 -6.46 4.87
CA PRO A 277 -0.01 -7.85 5.24
C PRO A 277 0.26 -8.75 4.02
N LEU A 278 -0.41 -8.52 2.89
CA LEU A 278 -0.13 -9.27 1.66
C LEU A 278 1.30 -9.06 1.19
N THR A 279 1.76 -7.81 1.16
CA THR A 279 3.13 -7.48 0.73
C THR A 279 4.17 -8.02 1.70
N ILE A 280 3.92 -7.95 3.03
CA ILE A 280 4.82 -8.52 4.04
C ILE A 280 4.94 -10.04 3.84
N ASN A 281 3.82 -10.74 3.58
CA ASN A 281 3.86 -12.18 3.31
C ASN A 281 4.67 -12.52 2.05
N LEU A 282 4.58 -11.71 0.99
CA LEU A 282 5.39 -11.88 -0.21
C LEU A 282 6.88 -11.65 0.10
N ILE A 283 7.23 -10.65 0.90
CA ILE A 283 8.61 -10.40 1.34
C ILE A 283 9.15 -11.58 2.15
N ILE A 284 8.37 -12.11 3.10
CA ILE A 284 8.77 -13.28 3.90
C ILE A 284 9.04 -14.47 3.00
N LEU A 285 8.15 -14.77 2.04
CA LEU A 285 8.32 -15.85 1.07
C LEU A 285 9.55 -15.65 0.19
N GLU A 286 9.82 -14.42 -0.25
CA GLU A 286 11.01 -14.10 -1.06
C GLU A 286 12.29 -14.32 -0.26
N ILE A 287 12.39 -13.76 0.95
CA ILE A 287 13.57 -13.92 1.82
C ILE A 287 13.78 -15.40 2.14
N PHE A 288 12.72 -16.13 2.49
CA PHE A 288 12.79 -17.55 2.79
C PHE A 288 13.29 -18.36 1.58
N SER A 289 12.77 -18.07 0.39
CA SER A 289 13.24 -18.67 -0.86
C SER A 289 14.71 -18.38 -1.12
N ASP A 290 15.14 -17.13 -0.95
CA ASP A 290 16.52 -16.72 -1.19
C ASP A 290 17.51 -17.38 -0.21
N VAL A 291 17.08 -17.54 1.06
CA VAL A 291 17.89 -18.23 2.08
C VAL A 291 18.00 -19.72 1.76
N LEU A 292 16.89 -20.40 1.49
CA LEU A 292 16.90 -21.85 1.19
C LEU A 292 17.69 -22.18 -0.07
N GLN A 293 17.57 -21.35 -1.10
CA GLN A 293 18.29 -21.54 -2.35
C GLN A 293 19.69 -20.96 -2.33
N GLN A 294 20.08 -20.29 -1.22
CA GLN A 294 21.35 -19.55 -1.06
C GLN A 294 21.62 -18.59 -2.23
N THR A 295 20.57 -17.97 -2.80
CA THR A 295 20.62 -17.13 -3.99
C THR A 295 20.69 -15.65 -3.66
N PHE A 296 20.89 -15.29 -2.40
CA PHE A 296 20.87 -13.91 -1.93
C PHE A 296 21.89 -13.01 -2.67
N TRP A 297 23.08 -13.58 -2.92
CA TRP A 297 24.19 -12.89 -3.58
C TRP A 297 24.56 -13.48 -4.95
N HIS A 298 24.00 -14.65 -5.30
CA HIS A 298 24.32 -15.36 -6.52
C HIS A 298 23.04 -15.78 -7.25
N PRO A 299 22.93 -15.53 -8.56
CA PRO A 299 21.81 -16.02 -9.34
C PRO A 299 21.87 -17.56 -9.49
N LEU A 300 20.70 -18.17 -9.63
CA LEU A 300 20.56 -19.64 -9.79
C LEU A 300 21.39 -20.23 -10.92
N GLN A 301 21.68 -19.46 -11.97
CA GLN A 301 22.45 -19.93 -13.13
C GLN A 301 23.94 -20.11 -12.85
N SER A 302 24.54 -19.33 -11.94
CA SER A 302 25.97 -19.47 -11.62
C SER A 302 26.28 -20.78 -10.89
N ARG A 303 25.32 -21.32 -10.16
CA ARG A 303 25.44 -22.61 -9.46
C ARG A 303 25.37 -23.83 -10.36
N ARG A 304 24.55 -23.77 -11.43
CA ARG A 304 24.47 -24.89 -12.38
C ARG A 304 25.82 -25.11 -13.07
N ASN A 305 26.54 -24.05 -13.38
CA ASN A 305 27.85 -24.15 -14.02
C ASN A 305 28.97 -24.60 -13.06
N SER A 306 28.84 -24.32 -11.75
CA SER A 306 29.83 -24.78 -10.75
C SER A 306 29.62 -26.23 -10.32
N SER A 307 28.41 -26.78 -10.45
CA SER A 307 28.15 -28.20 -10.19
C SER A 307 28.46 -29.12 -11.37
N ASP A 308 28.59 -28.55 -12.58
CA ASP A 308 28.89 -29.27 -13.83
C ASP A 308 30.39 -29.23 -14.21
N GLU A 309 31.25 -28.57 -13.43
CA GLU A 309 32.70 -28.75 -13.56
C GLU A 309 33.10 -30.12 -12.97
N PRO A 310 33.44 -31.14 -13.79
CA PRO A 310 33.96 -32.37 -13.27
C PRO A 310 35.28 -32.11 -12.59
N ASN A 311 35.42 -32.63 -11.38
CA ASN A 311 36.60 -32.61 -10.52
C ASN A 311 37.84 -33.03 -11.35
N LYS A 312 38.49 -32.07 -11.99
CA LYS A 312 39.80 -32.29 -12.63
C LYS A 312 40.89 -32.15 -11.58
N GLN A 313 40.91 -33.14 -10.68
CA GLN A 313 42.09 -33.42 -9.84
C GLN A 313 42.33 -34.93 -9.94
N SER A 314 43.17 -35.31 -10.87
CA SER A 314 43.96 -36.54 -10.82
C SER A 314 45.24 -36.35 -11.60
#